data_a707990992cede8e6bda33da49224aa8
#
_entry.id   a707990992cede8e6bda33da49224aa8
#
_cell.length_a   1.000
_cell.length_b   1.000
_cell.length_c   1.000
_cell.angle_alpha   90.00
_cell.angle_beta   90.00
_cell.angle_gamma   90.00
#
_symmetry.space_group_name_H-M   'P 1'
#
loop_
_entity.id
_entity.type
_entity.pdbx_description
1 polymer ?
#
loop_
_entity_poly.entity_id
_entity_poly.type
_entity_poly.pdbx_seq_one_letter_code
_entity_poly.pdbx_strand_id
1 'polypeptide(L)'
;MFDTLIKFSKDREKLDFYATDHRAIKESLKRETFGKHIYEPACGQGHIGKVLEEYGYKVKATDICYRGYGEEREIDFFTVTDNKIDIVTNLPYFCADKFIQHALEISDPTVKIAMLFRLAFLEGQKRYELFRKYPPKRVYVFSKRLNCAKNGEFEKYKSSAIAFAWFVWEVGHTGSTELEWIR
;
A
#
# COMPACT_ATOMS: atom_id res chain seq x y z
N MET A 1 -3.23 -24.74 1.04
CA MET A 1 -3.17 -23.55 1.94
C MET A 1 -3.37 -22.22 1.16
N PHE A 2 -2.88 -22.08 -0.06
CA PHE A 2 -3.12 -20.90 -0.94
C PHE A 2 -4.58 -20.77 -1.38
N ASP A 3 -5.23 -21.87 -1.78
CA ASP A 3 -6.65 -21.87 -2.20
C ASP A 3 -7.62 -21.33 -1.15
N THR A 4 -7.34 -21.56 0.14
CA THR A 4 -8.19 -21.07 1.24
C THR A 4 -8.04 -19.56 1.44
N LEU A 5 -6.84 -19.01 1.21
CA LEU A 5 -6.59 -17.57 1.29
C LEU A 5 -7.26 -16.82 0.12
N ILE A 6 -7.18 -17.36 -1.09
CA ILE A 6 -7.85 -16.81 -2.28
C ILE A 6 -9.38 -16.80 -2.09
N LYS A 7 -9.95 -17.87 -1.53
CA LYS A 7 -11.39 -17.96 -1.27
C LYS A 7 -11.86 -16.99 -0.18
N PHE A 8 -11.05 -16.80 0.88
CA PHE A 8 -11.33 -15.82 1.93
C PHE A 8 -11.14 -14.37 1.45
N SER A 9 -10.22 -14.11 0.50
CA SER A 9 -10.03 -12.77 -0.06
C SER A 9 -11.24 -12.36 -0.92
N LYS A 10 -11.67 -13.19 -1.86
CA LYS A 10 -12.78 -12.87 -2.79
C LYS A 10 -14.10 -12.48 -2.08
N ASP A 11 -14.44 -13.15 -0.99
CA ASP A 11 -15.67 -12.84 -0.25
C ASP A 11 -15.54 -11.60 0.65
N ARG A 12 -14.32 -11.31 1.17
CA ARG A 12 -14.05 -10.11 1.98
C ARG A 12 -13.74 -8.87 1.16
N GLU A 13 -13.16 -9.00 -0.03
CA GLU A 13 -12.83 -7.87 -0.90
C GLU A 13 -14.05 -7.04 -1.29
N LYS A 14 -15.20 -7.67 -1.49
CA LYS A 14 -16.45 -6.93 -1.71
C LYS A 14 -16.83 -6.03 -0.54
N LEU A 15 -16.25 -6.27 0.64
CA LEU A 15 -16.56 -5.59 1.89
C LEU A 15 -15.46 -4.64 2.39
N ASP A 16 -14.19 -4.82 1.98
CA ASP A 16 -13.03 -4.11 2.55
C ASP A 16 -12.30 -3.20 1.54
N PHE A 17 -12.91 -2.85 0.41
CA PHE A 17 -12.34 -1.86 -0.50
C PHE A 17 -12.47 -0.45 0.11
N TYR A 18 -11.34 0.20 0.31
CA TYR A 18 -11.23 1.58 0.76
C TYR A 18 -10.49 2.42 -0.27
N ALA A 19 -11.22 3.34 -0.88
CA ALA A 19 -10.64 4.34 -1.78
C ALA A 19 -9.70 5.25 -1.00
N THR A 20 -8.51 5.45 -1.53
CA THR A 20 -7.48 6.27 -0.90
C THR A 20 -7.73 7.75 -1.14
N ASP A 21 -7.66 8.57 -0.11
CA ASP A 21 -7.64 10.03 -0.22
C ASP A 21 -6.43 10.47 -1.07
N HIS A 22 -6.67 11.23 -2.14
CA HIS A 22 -5.61 11.69 -3.05
C HIS A 22 -4.51 12.50 -2.34
N ARG A 23 -4.83 13.14 -1.21
CA ARG A 23 -3.84 13.84 -0.38
C ARG A 23 -2.77 12.88 0.14
N ALA A 24 -3.13 11.63 0.39
CA ALA A 24 -2.18 10.65 0.89
C ALA A 24 -0.98 10.53 -0.04
N ILE A 25 -1.22 10.35 -1.34
CA ILE A 25 -0.14 10.19 -2.31
C ILE A 25 0.57 11.52 -2.59
N LYS A 26 -0.16 12.64 -2.67
CA LYS A 26 0.43 13.97 -2.90
C LYS A 26 1.41 14.36 -1.80
N GLU A 27 1.11 14.05 -0.55
CA GLU A 27 2.02 14.32 0.58
C GLU A 27 3.23 13.39 0.60
N SER A 28 3.07 12.11 0.22
CA SER A 28 4.23 11.20 0.14
C SER A 28 5.21 11.62 -0.96
N LEU A 29 4.72 12.09 -2.11
CA LEU A 29 5.55 12.56 -3.23
C LEU A 29 6.34 13.84 -2.92
N LYS A 30 6.00 14.58 -1.86
CA LYS A 30 6.82 15.70 -1.37
C LYS A 30 8.03 15.25 -0.55
N ARG A 31 8.05 14.00 -0.11
CA ARG A 31 9.07 13.42 0.78
C ARG A 31 9.87 12.32 0.11
N GLU A 32 9.21 11.52 -0.74
CA GLU A 32 9.81 10.38 -1.41
C GLU A 32 9.92 10.64 -2.90
N THR A 33 11.08 10.27 -3.44
CA THR A 33 11.30 10.16 -4.88
C THR A 33 11.29 8.69 -5.25
N PHE A 34 10.43 8.31 -6.17
CA PHE A 34 10.34 6.97 -6.72
C PHE A 34 10.99 6.90 -8.11
N GLY A 35 11.32 5.70 -8.55
CA GLY A 35 11.69 5.43 -9.93
C GLY A 35 10.57 5.80 -10.90
N LYS A 36 10.89 5.99 -12.17
CA LYS A 36 9.90 6.41 -13.19
C LYS A 36 8.73 5.44 -13.35
N HIS A 37 8.95 4.16 -13.08
CA HIS A 37 7.94 3.10 -13.15
C HIS A 37 7.56 2.69 -11.73
N ILE A 38 6.27 2.61 -11.46
CA ILE A 38 5.71 2.23 -10.15
C ILE A 38 4.74 1.07 -10.33
N TYR A 39 4.75 0.11 -9.43
CA TYR A 39 3.80 -0.98 -9.37
C TYR A 39 2.77 -0.74 -8.26
N GLU A 40 1.49 -0.75 -8.60
CA GLU A 40 0.36 -0.74 -7.68
C GLU A 40 -0.37 -2.08 -7.75
N PRO A 41 -0.03 -3.06 -6.86
CA PRO A 41 -0.54 -4.43 -6.93
C PRO A 41 -1.93 -4.63 -6.30
N ALA A 42 -2.55 -3.60 -5.78
CA ALA A 42 -3.90 -3.58 -5.23
C ALA A 42 -4.59 -2.27 -5.62
N CYS A 43 -4.71 -2.02 -6.92
CA CYS A 43 -5.02 -0.70 -7.47
C CYS A 43 -6.47 -0.25 -7.28
N GLY A 44 -7.39 -1.18 -7.05
CA GLY A 44 -8.79 -0.89 -6.90
C GLY A 44 -9.36 -0.06 -8.08
N GLN A 45 -9.90 1.11 -7.78
CA GLN A 45 -10.40 2.07 -8.78
C GLN A 45 -9.34 3.07 -9.25
N GLY A 46 -8.06 2.89 -8.86
CA GLY A 46 -6.94 3.72 -9.29
C GLY A 46 -6.79 5.05 -8.54
N HIS A 47 -7.21 5.11 -7.27
CA HIS A 47 -7.10 6.35 -6.50
C HIS A 47 -5.65 6.78 -6.22
N ILE A 48 -4.71 5.83 -6.18
CA ILE A 48 -3.29 6.10 -6.07
C ILE A 48 -2.68 6.24 -7.47
N GLY A 49 -2.91 5.26 -8.35
CA GLY A 49 -2.30 5.20 -9.67
C GLY A 49 -2.57 6.42 -10.53
N LYS A 50 -3.82 6.89 -10.57
CA LYS A 50 -4.18 8.11 -11.33
C LYS A 50 -3.43 9.36 -10.84
N VAL A 51 -3.23 9.50 -9.52
CA VAL A 51 -2.44 10.62 -8.99
C VAL A 51 -0.96 10.46 -9.36
N LEU A 52 -0.42 9.24 -9.30
CA LEU A 52 0.97 8.98 -9.74
C LEU A 52 1.15 9.32 -11.23
N GLU A 53 0.19 8.96 -12.09
CA GLU A 53 0.18 9.28 -13.52
C GLU A 53 0.11 10.79 -13.75
N GLU A 54 -0.71 11.54 -12.99
CA GLU A 54 -0.75 13.01 -13.01
C GLU A 54 0.62 13.63 -12.68
N TYR A 55 1.42 12.98 -11.85
CA TYR A 55 2.79 13.41 -11.51
C TYR A 55 3.86 12.88 -12.46
N GLY A 56 3.46 12.23 -13.56
CA GLY A 56 4.36 11.79 -14.64
C GLY A 56 5.00 10.43 -14.45
N TYR A 57 4.58 9.64 -13.45
CA TYR A 57 5.01 8.26 -13.29
C TYR A 57 4.30 7.34 -14.29
N LYS A 58 4.96 6.23 -14.64
CA LYS A 58 4.34 5.14 -15.39
C LYS A 58 3.89 4.07 -14.42
N VAL A 59 2.59 3.84 -14.32
CA VAL A 59 2.02 2.92 -13.33
C VAL A 59 1.68 1.58 -13.99
N LYS A 60 2.27 0.50 -13.45
CA LYS A 60 1.78 -0.86 -13.64
C LYS A 60 0.76 -1.10 -12.54
N ALA A 61 -0.52 -1.16 -12.88
CA ALA A 61 -1.61 -1.31 -11.92
C ALA A 61 -2.29 -2.66 -12.10
N THR A 62 -2.37 -3.46 -11.04
CA THR A 62 -3.06 -4.76 -11.02
C THR A 62 -3.92 -4.88 -9.76
N ASP A 63 -4.90 -5.75 -9.80
CA ASP A 63 -5.73 -6.08 -8.65
C ASP A 63 -6.19 -7.53 -8.77
N ILE A 64 -6.52 -8.18 -7.66
CA ILE A 64 -7.14 -9.50 -7.66
C ILE A 64 -8.59 -9.46 -8.14
N CYS A 65 -9.20 -8.27 -8.15
CA CYS A 65 -10.55 -8.02 -8.65
C CYS A 65 -10.57 -6.75 -9.49
N TYR A 66 -10.85 -6.85 -10.78
CA TYR A 66 -10.91 -5.69 -11.66
C TYR A 66 -12.05 -4.74 -11.27
N ARG A 67 -11.70 -3.45 -11.07
CA ARG A 67 -12.62 -2.39 -10.61
C ARG A 67 -12.64 -1.16 -11.54
N GLY A 68 -12.31 -1.34 -12.83
CA GLY A 68 -12.33 -0.28 -13.84
C GLY A 68 -11.03 0.54 -13.96
N TYR A 69 -9.92 0.07 -13.36
CA TYR A 69 -8.60 0.68 -13.52
C TYR A 69 -7.50 -0.39 -13.52
N GLY A 70 -6.41 -0.14 -14.24
CA GLY A 70 -5.30 -1.07 -14.37
C GLY A 70 -5.53 -2.16 -15.40
N GLU A 71 -4.80 -3.26 -15.27
CA GLU A 71 -4.95 -4.43 -16.14
C GLU A 71 -6.30 -5.11 -15.89
N GLU A 72 -7.05 -5.41 -16.96
CA GLU A 72 -8.36 -6.09 -16.85
C GLU A 72 -8.23 -7.53 -16.35
N ARG A 73 -7.05 -8.14 -16.53
CA ARG A 73 -6.75 -9.44 -15.98
C ARG A 73 -6.60 -9.35 -14.47
N GLU A 74 -7.41 -10.11 -13.73
CA GLU A 74 -7.26 -10.28 -12.29
C GLU A 74 -5.94 -10.97 -11.96
N ILE A 75 -5.08 -10.30 -11.18
CA ILE A 75 -3.76 -10.79 -10.79
C ILE A 75 -3.68 -10.85 -9.28
N ASP A 76 -3.48 -12.05 -8.74
CA ASP A 76 -3.12 -12.22 -7.34
C ASP A 76 -1.65 -11.83 -7.15
N PHE A 77 -1.40 -10.79 -6.37
CA PHE A 77 -0.04 -10.31 -6.09
C PHE A 77 0.88 -11.41 -5.55
N PHE A 78 0.36 -12.35 -4.79
CA PHE A 78 1.14 -13.47 -4.25
C PHE A 78 1.61 -14.48 -5.31
N THR A 79 1.16 -14.35 -6.56
CA THR A 79 1.67 -15.15 -7.70
C THR A 79 2.80 -14.47 -8.45
N VAL A 80 3.09 -13.20 -8.16
CA VAL A 80 4.21 -12.46 -8.74
C VAL A 80 5.50 -12.94 -8.09
N THR A 81 6.50 -13.28 -8.90
CA THR A 81 7.76 -13.89 -8.41
C THR A 81 8.99 -13.01 -8.54
N ASP A 82 8.88 -11.88 -9.24
CA ASP A 82 9.98 -10.94 -9.49
C ASP A 82 9.44 -9.52 -9.64
N ASN A 83 10.11 -8.55 -9.02
CA ASN A 83 9.77 -7.14 -9.12
C ASN A 83 11.01 -6.24 -9.09
N LYS A 84 11.14 -5.34 -10.07
CA LYS A 84 12.28 -4.43 -10.25
C LYS A 84 11.92 -2.96 -10.18
N ILE A 85 10.67 -2.65 -9.87
CA ILE A 85 10.17 -1.28 -9.83
C ILE A 85 9.56 -0.99 -8.46
N ASP A 86 9.53 0.29 -8.09
CA ASP A 86 9.00 0.70 -6.81
C ASP A 86 7.52 0.32 -6.65
N ILE A 87 7.12 -0.04 -5.44
CA ILE A 87 5.74 -0.39 -5.10
C ILE A 87 5.13 0.74 -4.29
N VAL A 88 3.94 1.21 -4.70
CA VAL A 88 3.15 2.17 -3.95
C VAL A 88 1.70 1.69 -3.92
N THR A 89 1.16 1.42 -2.74
CA THR A 89 -0.18 0.81 -2.64
C THR A 89 -0.88 1.06 -1.30
N ASN A 90 -2.20 0.93 -1.30
CA ASN A 90 -3.05 0.77 -0.12
C ASN A 90 -3.75 -0.58 -0.20
N LEU A 91 -3.26 -1.55 0.50
CA LEU A 91 -3.69 -2.95 0.39
C LEU A 91 -4.72 -3.34 1.46
N PRO A 92 -5.43 -4.47 1.29
CA PRO A 92 -6.31 -4.99 2.33
C PRO A 92 -5.55 -5.35 3.62
N TYR A 93 -5.96 -4.76 4.76
CA TYR A 93 -5.20 -4.85 6.02
C TYR A 93 -5.13 -6.24 6.64
N PHE A 94 -6.06 -7.14 6.31
CA PHE A 94 -6.09 -8.49 6.86
C PHE A 94 -4.91 -9.37 6.42
N CYS A 95 -4.28 -9.05 5.27
CA CYS A 95 -3.13 -9.79 4.73
C CYS A 95 -1.83 -8.96 4.74
N ALA A 96 -1.82 -7.80 5.41
CA ALA A 96 -0.74 -6.83 5.37
C ALA A 96 0.64 -7.43 5.70
N ASP A 97 0.75 -8.23 6.75
CA ASP A 97 2.01 -8.84 7.17
C ASP A 97 2.61 -9.73 6.06
N LYS A 98 1.77 -10.55 5.42
CA LYS A 98 2.19 -11.41 4.30
C LYS A 98 2.51 -10.62 3.05
N PHE A 99 1.74 -9.56 2.80
CA PHE A 99 1.93 -8.71 1.65
C PHE A 99 3.27 -7.96 1.71
N ILE A 100 3.63 -7.43 2.89
CA ILE A 100 4.93 -6.80 3.13
C ILE A 100 6.06 -7.80 2.91
N GLN A 101 5.97 -8.99 3.53
CA GLN A 101 7.00 -10.02 3.38
C GLN A 101 7.19 -10.40 1.92
N HIS A 102 6.10 -10.70 1.22
CA HIS A 102 6.14 -11.07 -0.19
C HIS A 102 6.72 -9.94 -1.06
N ALA A 103 6.28 -8.70 -0.87
CA ALA A 103 6.81 -7.56 -1.60
C ALA A 103 8.32 -7.40 -1.44
N LEU A 104 8.83 -7.57 -0.21
CA LEU A 104 10.27 -7.50 0.09
C LEU A 104 11.05 -8.67 -0.50
N GLU A 105 10.48 -9.88 -0.49
CA GLU A 105 11.13 -11.10 -0.97
C GLU A 105 11.26 -11.14 -2.50
N ILE A 106 10.28 -10.58 -3.24
CA ILE A 106 10.30 -10.59 -4.70
C ILE A 106 11.00 -9.38 -5.32
N SER A 107 11.34 -8.36 -4.52
CA SER A 107 11.85 -7.08 -5.03
C SER A 107 13.38 -7.01 -5.00
N ASP A 108 13.94 -6.41 -6.05
CA ASP A 108 15.37 -6.13 -6.15
C ASP A 108 15.86 -5.18 -5.03
N PRO A 109 17.16 -5.23 -4.65
CA PRO A 109 17.72 -4.45 -3.52
C PRO A 109 17.58 -2.92 -3.62
N THR A 110 17.30 -2.37 -4.79
CA THR A 110 17.15 -0.91 -5.00
C THR A 110 15.70 -0.45 -4.93
N VAL A 111 14.75 -1.37 -4.78
CA VAL A 111 13.31 -1.08 -4.82
C VAL A 111 12.87 -0.44 -3.51
N LYS A 112 12.06 0.62 -3.64
CA LYS A 112 11.28 1.19 -2.55
C LYS A 112 9.87 0.63 -2.53
N ILE A 113 9.37 0.40 -1.32
CA ILE A 113 8.02 -0.13 -1.11
C ILE A 113 7.31 0.81 -0.14
N ALA A 114 6.32 1.55 -0.63
CA ALA A 114 5.48 2.45 0.17
C ALA A 114 4.07 1.88 0.30
N MET A 115 3.65 1.64 1.53
CA MET A 115 2.32 1.11 1.84
C MET A 115 1.59 1.99 2.84
N LEU A 116 0.32 2.29 2.54
CA LEU A 116 -0.53 3.08 3.43
C LEU A 116 -1.23 2.17 4.42
N PHE A 117 -1.04 2.44 5.72
CA PHE A 117 -1.68 1.69 6.80
C PHE A 117 -2.35 2.61 7.81
N ARG A 118 -3.26 2.03 8.60
CA ARG A 118 -3.68 2.66 9.85
C ARG A 118 -2.48 2.83 10.77
N LEU A 119 -2.40 3.95 11.50
CA LEU A 119 -1.29 4.20 12.43
C LEU A 119 -1.15 3.10 13.48
N ALA A 120 -2.26 2.49 13.90
CA ALA A 120 -2.28 1.32 14.78
C ALA A 120 -1.55 0.09 14.21
N PHE A 121 -1.11 0.12 12.95
CA PHE A 121 -0.26 -0.94 12.39
C PHE A 121 1.13 -0.97 13.05
N LEU A 122 1.59 0.11 13.67
CA LEU A 122 2.81 0.14 14.48
C LEU A 122 2.74 -0.73 15.75
N GLU A 123 1.53 -1.13 16.16
CA GLU A 123 1.25 -1.88 17.36
C GLU A 123 0.98 -3.36 17.06
N GLY A 124 1.23 -4.23 18.02
CA GLY A 124 0.84 -5.63 18.00
C GLY A 124 2.02 -6.61 18.07
N GLN A 125 1.86 -7.66 18.90
CA GLN A 125 2.90 -8.65 19.16
C GLN A 125 3.42 -9.37 17.90
N LYS A 126 2.51 -9.72 16.97
CA LYS A 126 2.91 -10.36 15.71
C LYS A 126 3.75 -9.43 14.82
N ARG A 127 3.47 -8.13 14.85
CA ARG A 127 4.20 -7.12 14.06
C ARG A 127 5.55 -6.77 14.66
N TYR A 128 5.76 -7.01 15.94
CA TYR A 128 7.08 -6.89 16.56
C TYR A 128 8.11 -7.74 15.82
N GLU A 129 7.81 -9.02 15.54
CA GLU A 129 8.73 -9.89 14.80
C GLU A 129 8.88 -9.46 13.31
N LEU A 130 7.80 -8.99 12.69
CA LEU A 130 7.85 -8.45 11.33
C LEU A 130 8.79 -7.25 11.26
N PHE A 131 8.64 -6.26 12.15
CA PHE A 131 9.46 -5.06 12.15
C PHE A 131 10.89 -5.29 12.64
N ARG A 132 11.12 -6.29 13.47
CA ARG A 132 12.50 -6.73 13.79
C ARG A 132 13.22 -7.30 12.58
N LYS A 133 12.53 -8.09 11.77
CA LYS A 133 13.10 -8.72 10.57
C LYS A 133 13.17 -7.76 9.39
N TYR A 134 12.15 -6.93 9.24
CA TYR A 134 11.96 -6.01 8.13
C TYR A 134 11.55 -4.63 8.64
N PRO A 135 12.45 -3.87 9.26
CA PRO A 135 12.11 -2.52 9.72
C PRO A 135 11.81 -1.62 8.53
N PRO A 136 10.70 -0.86 8.55
CA PRO A 136 10.52 0.20 7.57
C PRO A 136 11.62 1.24 7.76
N LYS A 137 12.13 1.80 6.67
CA LYS A 137 13.13 2.88 6.77
C LYS A 137 12.49 4.17 7.28
N ARG A 138 11.28 4.47 6.82
CA ARG A 138 10.55 5.68 7.23
C ARG A 138 9.07 5.38 7.50
N VAL A 139 8.50 6.13 8.43
CA VAL A 139 7.07 6.18 8.71
C VAL A 139 6.60 7.63 8.69
N TYR A 140 5.73 7.98 7.74
CA TYR A 140 5.15 9.31 7.61
C TYR A 140 3.75 9.35 8.20
N VAL A 141 3.62 9.94 9.38
CA VAL A 141 2.36 10.02 10.12
C VAL A 141 1.55 11.23 9.68
N PHE A 142 0.32 11.02 9.22
CA PHE A 142 -0.57 12.12 8.90
C PHE A 142 -1.06 12.80 10.17
N SER A 143 -0.69 14.07 10.35
CA SER A 143 -1.22 14.93 11.42
C SER A 143 -2.65 15.40 11.15
N LYS A 144 -3.06 15.42 9.88
CA LYS A 144 -4.44 15.69 9.43
C LYS A 144 -5.11 14.42 8.97
N ARG A 145 -6.34 14.19 9.43
CA ARG A 145 -7.09 12.97 9.06
C ARG A 145 -7.27 12.84 7.56
N LEU A 146 -6.96 11.65 7.04
CA LEU A 146 -7.29 11.25 5.69
C LEU A 146 -8.73 10.73 5.65
N ASN A 147 -9.40 10.98 4.54
CA ASN A 147 -10.72 10.43 4.27
C ASN A 147 -10.63 9.22 3.33
N CYS A 148 -10.25 8.07 3.87
CA CYS A 148 -10.26 6.81 3.10
C CYS A 148 -11.68 6.24 3.13
N ALA A 149 -12.39 6.34 2.00
CA ALA A 149 -13.81 6.02 1.93
C ALA A 149 -14.06 4.55 1.59
N LYS A 150 -14.90 3.89 2.37
CA LYS A 150 -15.37 2.53 2.03
C LYS A 150 -16.11 2.56 0.70
N ASN A 151 -15.79 1.63 -0.20
CA ASN A 151 -16.36 1.52 -1.56
C ASN A 151 -16.27 2.79 -2.41
N GLY A 152 -15.35 3.72 -2.12
CA GLY A 152 -15.23 4.98 -2.84
C GLY A 152 -16.31 6.03 -2.53
N GLU A 153 -17.14 5.81 -1.51
CA GLU A 153 -18.25 6.69 -1.17
C GLU A 153 -17.82 7.88 -0.30
N PHE A 154 -16.96 8.76 -0.83
CA PHE A 154 -16.41 9.93 -0.11
C PHE A 154 -17.48 10.86 0.49
N GLU A 155 -18.63 10.99 -0.16
CA GLU A 155 -19.72 11.83 0.32
C GLU A 155 -20.34 11.35 1.64
N LYS A 156 -20.35 10.03 1.87
CA LYS A 156 -20.85 9.43 3.10
C LYS A 156 -19.83 9.50 4.25
N TYR A 157 -18.53 9.50 3.92
CA TYR A 157 -17.44 9.43 4.89
C TYR A 157 -16.67 10.73 4.94
N LYS A 158 -17.30 11.82 5.44
CA LYS A 158 -16.70 13.17 5.48
C LYS A 158 -15.59 13.32 6.50
N SER A 159 -15.49 12.44 7.49
CA SER A 159 -14.40 12.42 8.46
C SER A 159 -14.08 10.99 8.90
N SER A 160 -12.80 10.70 9.10
CA SER A 160 -12.34 9.41 9.62
C SER A 160 -11.80 9.60 11.05
N ALA A 161 -12.25 8.74 11.97
CA ALA A 161 -11.62 8.63 13.30
C ALA A 161 -10.25 7.94 13.22
N ILE A 162 -9.93 7.30 12.09
CA ILE A 162 -8.73 6.49 11.91
C ILE A 162 -7.56 7.38 11.50
N ALA A 163 -6.43 7.23 12.20
CA ALA A 163 -5.17 7.80 11.79
C ALA A 163 -4.47 6.87 10.79
N PHE A 164 -3.79 7.46 9.81
CA PHE A 164 -3.03 6.74 8.79
C PHE A 164 -1.58 7.19 8.79
N ALA A 165 -0.71 6.33 8.24
CA ALA A 165 0.67 6.64 7.96
C ALA A 165 1.13 5.89 6.70
N TRP A 166 2.06 6.47 5.96
CA TRP A 166 2.86 5.75 4.99
C TRP A 166 4.00 5.03 5.69
N PHE A 167 4.19 3.77 5.36
CA PHE A 167 5.33 2.97 5.76
C PHE A 167 6.18 2.74 4.52
N VAL A 168 7.44 3.16 4.58
CA VAL A 168 8.36 3.06 3.44
C VAL A 168 9.51 2.14 3.79
N TRP A 169 9.62 1.06 3.04
CA TRP A 169 10.76 0.15 3.07
C TRP A 169 11.70 0.46 1.91
N GLU A 170 12.97 0.29 2.13
CA GLU A 170 14.00 0.13 1.11
C GLU A 170 14.54 -1.28 1.28
N VAL A 171 14.51 -2.10 0.22
CA VAL A 171 14.90 -3.50 0.31
C VAL A 171 16.32 -3.63 0.83
N GLY A 172 16.51 -4.46 1.86
CA GLY A 172 17.82 -4.63 2.53
C GLY A 172 18.10 -3.65 3.68
N HIS A 173 17.19 -2.71 3.97
CA HIS A 173 17.35 -1.83 5.14
C HIS A 173 17.27 -2.62 6.46
N THR A 174 18.25 -2.41 7.34
CA THR A 174 18.35 -3.05 8.67
C THR A 174 18.54 -2.05 9.82
N GLY A 175 18.50 -0.74 9.51
CA GLY A 175 18.72 0.34 10.47
C GLY A 175 17.45 0.71 11.24
N SER A 176 17.56 1.79 12.01
CA SER A 176 16.41 2.36 12.73
C SER A 176 15.37 2.92 11.78
N THR A 177 14.12 2.91 12.20
CA THR A 177 13.02 3.55 11.49
C THR A 177 12.98 5.04 11.82
N GLU A 178 13.00 5.89 10.79
CA GLU A 178 12.77 7.33 10.92
C GLU A 178 11.27 7.62 10.94
N LEU A 179 10.82 8.51 11.82
CA LEU A 179 9.43 8.91 11.90
C LEU A 179 9.29 10.40 11.63
N GLU A 180 8.39 10.78 10.73
CA GLU A 180 8.10 12.17 10.39
C GLU A 180 6.58 12.41 10.37
N TRP A 181 6.16 13.62 10.78
CA TRP A 181 4.77 14.07 10.66
C TRP A 181 4.57 14.83 9.36
N ILE A 182 3.52 14.48 8.62
CA ILE A 182 3.12 15.13 7.37
C ILE A 182 1.67 15.64 7.46
N ARG A 183 1.26 16.52 6.53
CA ARG A 183 -0.05 17.18 6.57
C ARG A 183 -0.96 16.77 5.44
#